data_afbb05fbf745c71618dfb6d5436e2c1f
#
_entry.id   afbb05fbf745c71618dfb6d5436e2c1f
#
_cell.length_a   1.000
_cell.length_b   1.000
_cell.length_c   1.000
_cell.angle_alpha   90.00
_cell.angle_beta   90.00
_cell.angle_gamma   90.00
#
_symmetry.space_group_name_H-M   'P 1'
#
loop_
_entity.id
_entity.type
_entity.pdbx_description
1 polymer ?
#
loop_
_entity_poly.entity_id
_entity_poly.type
_entity_poly.pdbx_seq_one_letter_code
_entity_poly.pdbx_strand_id
1 'polypeptide(L)'
;MKTFELRRYTLRDQEALDTYMNRVYPSHLDSFPLYGIEPHGIWTVKDSAEPQACVLVSYPEGEDPGEIVRRDMASPEFAEETKNWDRSNIVAVQSTLLIPSAISPLK
;
A
#
# COMPACT_ATOMS: atom_id res chain seq x y z
N MET A 1 19.28 0.74 -7.74
CA MET A 1 18.12 1.64 -7.58
C MET A 1 17.03 0.95 -6.80
N LYS A 2 16.27 1.70 -6.01
CA LYS A 2 15.07 1.18 -5.34
C LYS A 2 14.05 0.76 -6.38
N THR A 3 13.21 -0.21 -6.03
CA THR A 3 12.01 -0.54 -6.79
C THR A 3 10.82 0.16 -6.11
N PHE A 4 10.02 0.88 -6.88
CA PHE A 4 8.79 1.49 -6.38
C PHE A 4 7.61 0.62 -6.75
N GLU A 5 6.56 0.71 -5.96
CA GLU A 5 5.29 0.04 -6.26
C GLU A 5 4.16 1.05 -6.12
N LEU A 6 3.38 1.19 -7.20
CA LEU A 6 2.14 1.94 -7.16
C LEU A 6 1.00 0.93 -6.99
N ARG A 7 0.33 1.01 -5.85
CA ARG A 7 -0.82 0.16 -5.53
C ARG A 7 -2.10 0.95 -5.70
N ARG A 8 -3.09 0.34 -6.35
CA ARG A 8 -4.44 0.91 -6.43
C ARG A 8 -5.41 -0.07 -5.81
N TYR A 9 -6.07 0.36 -4.75
CA TYR A 9 -7.10 -0.41 -4.06
C TYR A 9 -8.46 0.11 -4.47
N THR A 10 -9.37 -0.78 -4.86
CA THR A 10 -10.79 -0.44 -5.07
C THR A 10 -11.57 -1.00 -3.90
N LEU A 11 -12.31 -0.17 -3.20
CA LEU A 11 -13.10 -0.55 -2.04
C LEU A 11 -14.56 -0.74 -2.44
N ARG A 12 -15.30 -1.51 -1.63
CA ARG A 12 -16.69 -1.86 -1.93
C ARG A 12 -17.60 -0.63 -2.00
N ASP A 13 -17.38 0.34 -1.13
CA ASP A 13 -18.17 1.57 -1.07
C ASP A 13 -17.34 2.69 -0.41
N GLN A 14 -17.91 3.88 -0.34
CA GLN A 14 -17.23 5.03 0.22
C GLN A 14 -16.95 4.87 1.72
N GLU A 15 -17.87 4.25 2.45
CA GLU A 15 -17.69 3.99 3.88
C GLU A 15 -16.48 3.07 4.12
N ALA A 16 -16.35 2.02 3.31
CA ALA A 16 -15.20 1.12 3.39
C ALA A 16 -13.90 1.86 3.08
N LEU A 17 -13.88 2.74 2.09
CA LEU A 17 -12.71 3.55 1.76
C LEU A 17 -12.36 4.47 2.94
N ASP A 18 -13.32 5.16 3.51
CA ASP A 18 -13.08 6.06 4.65
C ASP A 18 -12.49 5.30 5.84
N THR A 19 -13.03 4.14 6.15
CA THR A 19 -12.51 3.30 7.24
C THR A 19 -11.10 2.81 6.94
N TYR A 20 -10.83 2.38 5.72
CA TYR A 20 -9.52 1.89 5.30
C TYR A 20 -8.47 2.99 5.43
N MET A 21 -8.78 4.21 4.97
CA MET A 21 -7.87 5.33 4.98
C MET A 21 -7.65 5.92 6.37
N ASN A 22 -8.67 5.92 7.23
CA ASN A 22 -8.62 6.62 8.52
C ASN A 22 -8.28 5.71 9.69
N ARG A 23 -8.51 4.41 9.57
CA ARG A 23 -8.31 3.47 10.68
C ARG A 23 -7.30 2.37 10.39
N VAL A 24 -7.38 1.77 9.20
CA VAL A 24 -6.57 0.58 8.89
C VAL A 24 -5.20 0.97 8.35
N TYR A 25 -5.16 1.78 7.29
CA TYR A 25 -3.92 2.08 6.61
C TYR A 25 -2.92 2.91 7.41
N PRO A 26 -3.33 3.83 8.30
CA PRO A 26 -2.35 4.53 9.13
C PRO A 26 -1.43 3.61 9.93
N SER A 27 -1.96 2.50 10.45
CA SER A 27 -1.15 1.50 11.15
C SER A 27 -0.18 0.79 10.21
N HIS A 28 -0.59 0.53 8.96
CA HIS A 28 0.30 -0.04 7.95
C HIS A 28 1.47 0.91 7.65
N LEU A 29 1.21 2.20 7.52
CA LEU A 29 2.26 3.19 7.27
C LEU A 29 3.30 3.18 8.40
N ASP A 30 2.87 2.99 9.64
CA ASP A 30 3.76 2.96 10.80
C ASP A 30 4.63 1.69 10.83
N SER A 31 4.10 0.55 10.40
CA SER A 31 4.81 -0.74 10.48
C SER A 31 5.64 -1.07 9.23
N PHE A 32 5.34 -0.47 8.07
CA PHE A 32 6.05 -0.75 6.83
C PHE A 32 7.59 -0.66 6.95
N PRO A 33 8.16 0.39 7.61
CA PRO A 33 9.61 0.48 7.73
C PRO A 33 10.27 -0.69 8.45
N LEU A 34 9.55 -1.39 9.33
CA LEU A 34 10.06 -2.57 10.03
C LEU A 34 10.39 -3.71 9.06
N TYR A 35 9.76 -3.72 7.88
CA TYR A 35 9.92 -4.77 6.88
C TYR A 35 10.62 -4.28 5.61
N GLY A 36 11.20 -3.09 5.65
CA GLY A 36 11.92 -2.52 4.52
C GLY A 36 11.03 -1.84 3.49
N ILE A 37 9.77 -1.58 3.81
CA ILE A 37 8.84 -0.86 2.93
C ILE A 37 8.85 0.60 3.33
N GLU A 38 9.22 1.49 2.39
CA GLU A 38 9.22 2.93 2.63
C GLU A 38 7.99 3.56 1.98
N PRO A 39 7.04 4.10 2.76
CA PRO A 39 5.89 4.78 2.17
C PRO A 39 6.27 6.19 1.70
N HIS A 40 5.76 6.59 0.54
CA HIS A 40 6.03 7.89 -0.05
C HIS A 40 4.79 8.76 -0.17
N GLY A 41 3.63 8.16 -0.31
CA GLY A 41 2.38 8.90 -0.42
C GLY A 41 1.18 7.99 -0.50
N ILE A 42 0.04 8.56 -0.16
CA ILE A 42 -1.25 7.89 -0.23
C ILE A 42 -2.30 8.91 -0.66
N TRP A 43 -3.11 8.54 -1.63
CA TRP A 43 -4.09 9.43 -2.24
C TRP A 43 -5.41 8.71 -2.48
N THR A 44 -6.49 9.47 -2.52
CA THR A 44 -7.75 9.01 -3.11
C THR A 44 -7.83 9.50 -4.55
N VAL A 45 -8.56 8.78 -5.40
CA VAL A 45 -8.67 9.13 -6.82
C VAL A 45 -9.79 10.14 -7.00
N LYS A 46 -9.43 11.32 -7.51
CA LYS A 46 -10.39 12.41 -7.74
C LYS A 46 -11.35 12.03 -8.89
N ASP A 47 -12.63 12.31 -8.69
CA ASP A 47 -13.69 12.12 -9.70
C ASP A 47 -13.78 10.68 -10.22
N SER A 48 -13.36 9.71 -9.43
CA SER A 48 -13.51 8.30 -9.77
C SER A 48 -14.94 7.84 -9.54
N ALA A 49 -15.46 7.02 -10.46
CA ALA A 49 -16.75 6.36 -10.29
C ALA A 49 -16.71 5.31 -9.18
N GLU A 50 -15.52 4.80 -8.85
CA GLU A 50 -15.32 3.80 -7.82
C GLU A 50 -14.52 4.38 -6.67
N PRO A 51 -14.79 3.97 -5.41
CA PRO A 51 -14.00 4.42 -4.26
C PRO A 51 -12.62 3.75 -4.30
N GLN A 52 -11.59 4.53 -4.60
CA GLN A 52 -10.24 4.02 -4.81
C GLN A 52 -9.19 4.81 -4.02
N ALA A 53 -8.14 4.10 -3.59
CA ALA A 53 -6.96 4.68 -2.99
C ALA A 53 -5.72 4.26 -3.79
N CYS A 54 -4.77 5.17 -3.92
CA CYS A 54 -3.45 4.91 -4.51
C CYS A 54 -2.39 5.09 -3.45
N VAL A 55 -1.46 4.14 -3.38
CA VAL A 55 -0.35 4.16 -2.43
C VAL A 55 0.95 3.96 -3.19
N LEU A 56 1.94 4.82 -2.94
CA LEU A 56 3.27 4.68 -3.49
C LEU A 56 4.23 4.29 -2.36
N VAL A 57 4.88 3.14 -2.53
CA VAL A 57 5.91 2.65 -1.61
C VAL A 57 7.18 2.31 -2.38
N SER A 58 8.30 2.15 -1.68
CA SER A 58 9.53 1.64 -2.27
C SER A 58 10.14 0.54 -1.44
N TYR A 59 10.99 -0.25 -2.09
CA TYR A 59 11.71 -1.39 -1.52
C TYR A 59 13.21 -1.19 -1.72
N PRO A 60 14.06 -1.70 -0.79
CA PRO A 60 15.50 -1.55 -0.92
C PRO A 60 16.04 -2.15 -2.20
N GLU A 61 17.10 -1.54 -2.72
CA GLU A 61 17.82 -2.08 -3.88
C GLU A 61 18.31 -3.49 -3.59
N GLY A 62 18.17 -4.38 -4.57
CA GLY A 62 18.65 -5.75 -4.47
C GLY A 62 17.73 -6.70 -3.72
N GLU A 63 16.61 -6.21 -3.18
CA GLU A 63 15.63 -7.06 -2.50
C GLU A 63 14.42 -7.34 -3.37
N ASP A 64 13.80 -8.51 -3.18
CA ASP A 64 12.60 -8.90 -3.91
C ASP A 64 11.36 -8.30 -3.25
N PRO A 65 10.63 -7.39 -3.94
CA PRO A 65 9.42 -6.78 -3.39
C PRO A 65 8.36 -7.80 -2.96
N GLY A 66 8.18 -8.86 -3.73
CA GLY A 66 7.19 -9.91 -3.41
C GLY A 66 7.50 -10.60 -2.10
N GLU A 67 8.79 -10.89 -1.84
CA GLU A 67 9.23 -11.52 -0.59
C GLU A 67 9.03 -10.58 0.60
N ILE A 68 9.34 -9.29 0.43
CA ILE A 68 9.14 -8.29 1.48
C ILE A 68 7.67 -8.19 1.84
N VAL A 69 6.79 -8.08 0.83
CA VAL A 69 5.33 -8.00 1.06
C VAL A 69 4.82 -9.25 1.75
N ARG A 70 5.31 -10.42 1.37
CA ARG A 70 4.93 -11.69 2.01
C ARG A 70 5.30 -11.68 3.49
N ARG A 71 6.50 -11.21 3.84
CA ARG A 71 6.92 -11.11 5.25
C ARG A 71 6.09 -10.11 6.03
N ASP A 72 5.78 -8.96 5.43
CA ASP A 72 4.93 -7.94 6.04
C ASP A 72 3.54 -8.49 6.33
N MET A 73 2.91 -9.13 5.35
CA MET A 73 1.55 -9.68 5.50
C MET A 73 1.49 -10.87 6.47
N ALA A 74 2.60 -11.57 6.70
CA ALA A 74 2.70 -12.65 7.66
C ALA A 74 3.09 -12.16 9.06
N SER A 75 3.29 -10.87 9.25
CA SER A 75 3.80 -10.30 10.50
C SER A 75 2.73 -10.17 11.57
N PRO A 76 3.13 -10.16 12.87
CA PRO A 76 2.19 -9.88 13.94
C PRO A 76 1.59 -8.48 13.87
N GLU A 77 2.34 -7.49 13.36
CA GLU A 77 1.84 -6.14 13.16
C GLU A 77 0.68 -6.13 12.18
N PHE A 78 0.82 -6.81 11.03
CA PHE A 78 -0.24 -6.89 10.03
C PHE A 78 -1.49 -7.59 10.59
N ALA A 79 -1.31 -8.67 11.34
CA ALA A 79 -2.43 -9.39 11.96
C ALA A 79 -3.20 -8.48 12.93
N GLU A 80 -2.48 -7.71 13.75
CA GLU A 80 -3.10 -6.76 14.69
C GLU A 80 -3.82 -5.64 13.97
N GLU A 81 -3.22 -5.10 12.90
CA GLU A 81 -3.75 -3.97 12.13
C GLU A 81 -5.04 -4.32 11.40
N THR A 82 -5.20 -5.58 11.02
CA THR A 82 -6.34 -6.03 10.22
C THR A 82 -7.36 -6.88 10.99
N LYS A 83 -7.17 -7.11 12.28
CA LYS A 83 -8.00 -8.06 13.05
C LYS A 83 -9.48 -7.68 13.10
N ASN A 84 -9.82 -6.40 13.04
CA ASN A 84 -11.19 -5.90 13.06
C ASN A 84 -11.65 -5.37 11.70
N TRP A 85 -10.95 -5.77 10.63
CA TRP A 85 -11.22 -5.31 9.28
C TRP A 85 -11.62 -6.48 8.40
N ASP A 86 -12.78 -6.35 7.76
CA ASP A 86 -13.22 -7.36 6.78
C ASP A 86 -12.51 -7.09 5.45
N ARG A 87 -11.56 -7.93 5.10
CA ARG A 87 -10.76 -7.76 3.90
C ARG A 87 -11.56 -7.90 2.61
N SER A 88 -12.78 -8.45 2.66
CA SER A 88 -13.68 -8.49 1.51
C SER A 88 -14.17 -7.10 1.11
N ASN A 89 -13.97 -6.09 1.93
CA ASN A 89 -14.20 -4.69 1.57
C ASN A 89 -13.28 -4.21 0.45
N ILE A 90 -12.13 -4.87 0.25
CA ILE A 90 -11.23 -4.60 -0.86
C ILE A 90 -11.67 -5.50 -2.01
N VAL A 91 -12.25 -4.90 -3.06
CA VAL A 91 -12.78 -5.67 -4.19
C VAL A 91 -11.78 -5.89 -5.31
N ALA A 92 -10.73 -5.06 -5.37
CA ALA A 92 -9.65 -5.22 -6.33
C ALA A 92 -8.39 -4.53 -5.84
N VAL A 93 -7.24 -5.11 -6.17
CA VAL A 93 -5.92 -4.49 -5.95
C VAL A 93 -5.15 -4.60 -7.26
N GLN A 94 -4.64 -3.47 -7.74
CA GLN A 94 -3.73 -3.43 -8.87
C GLN A 94 -2.37 -2.96 -8.38
N SER A 95 -1.32 -3.62 -8.85
CA SER A 95 0.07 -3.31 -8.47
C SER A 95 0.90 -3.11 -9.73
N THR A 96 1.66 -2.02 -9.76
CA THR A 96 2.62 -1.74 -10.82
C THR A 96 3.98 -1.50 -10.18
N LEU A 97 4.98 -2.28 -10.57
CA LEU A 97 6.35 -2.07 -10.13
C LEU A 97 7.04 -1.09 -11.08
N LEU A 98 7.75 -0.13 -10.50
CA LEU A 98 8.37 0.98 -11.23
C LEU A 98 9.84 1.08 -10.87
N ILE A 99 10.67 1.30 -11.89
CA ILE A 99 12.08 1.60 -11.70
C ILE A 99 12.28 3.08 -12.05
N PRO A 100 12.84 3.89 -11.14
CA PRO A 100 13.00 5.32 -11.43
C PRO A 100 13.95 5.54 -12.60
N SER A 101 13.57 6.48 -13.45
CA SER A 101 14.48 7.01 -14.46
C SER A 101 15.60 7.80 -13.77
N ALA A 102 16.76 7.91 -14.43
CA ALA A 102 17.88 8.70 -13.91
C ALA A 102 17.51 10.17 -13.67
N ILE A 103 16.50 10.67 -14.38
CA ILE A 103 16.02 12.06 -14.25
C ILE A 103 14.85 12.20 -13.30
N SER A 104 14.40 11.12 -12.66
CA SER A 104 13.26 11.20 -11.74
C SER A 104 13.63 12.01 -10.50
N PRO A 105 12.79 13.00 -10.09
CA PRO A 105 13.00 13.70 -8.82
C PRO A 105 12.93 12.77 -7.62
N LEU A 106 12.06 11.74 -7.67
CA LEU A 106 11.95 10.72 -6.65
C LEU A 106 12.62 9.44 -7.14
N LYS A 107 13.62 8.98 -6.39
CA LYS A 107 14.34 7.75 -6.74
C LYS A 107 15.14 7.15 -5.58
#